data_f95d871b8d36d985ea236a343e83a981
#
_entry.id   f95d871b8d36d985ea236a343e83a981
#
_cell.length_a   1.000
_cell.length_b   1.000
_cell.length_c   1.000
_cell.angle_alpha   90.00
_cell.angle_beta   90.00
_cell.angle_gamma   90.00
#
_symmetry.space_group_name_H-M   'P 1'
#
loop_
_entity.id
_entity.type
_entity.pdbx_description
1 polymer ?
#
loop_
_entity_poly.entity_id
_entity_poly.type
_entity_poly.pdbx_seq_one_letter_code
_entity_poly.pdbx_strand_id
1 'polypeptide(L)' 'MKYVVVILLLSTSGVERIELKTNEPNCDELAKAWREVNTKYYDSRNMDPKQQGNYTRDGRLMIGWICE' A
#
# COMPACT_ATOMS: atom_id res chain seq x y z
N MET A 1 -5.39 -10.27 -18.67
CA MET A 1 -5.50 -9.83 -17.28
C MET A 1 -6.87 -9.27 -17.03
N LYS A 2 -7.55 -9.79 -16.03
CA LYS A 2 -8.96 -9.44 -15.78
C LYS A 2 -9.16 -8.48 -14.62
N TYR A 3 -8.16 -8.35 -13.77
CA TYR A 3 -8.29 -7.60 -12.53
C TYR A 3 -7.15 -6.63 -12.37
N VAL A 4 -7.45 -5.49 -11.77
CA VAL A 4 -6.45 -4.47 -11.44
C VAL A 4 -6.56 -4.14 -9.95
N VAL A 5 -5.45 -4.21 -9.26
CA VAL A 5 -5.34 -3.75 -7.88
C VAL A 5 -4.60 -2.42 -7.90
N VAL A 6 -5.22 -1.39 -7.34
CA VAL A 6 -4.59 -0.08 -7.24
C VAL A 6 -4.13 0.12 -5.80
N ILE A 7 -2.83 0.20 -5.61
CA ILE A 7 -2.23 0.48 -4.31
C ILE A 7 -2.13 2.00 -4.14
N LEU A 8 -2.62 2.49 -3.03
CA LEU A 8 -2.64 3.93 -2.73
C LEU A 8 -1.53 4.24 -1.72
N LEU A 9 -0.66 5.16 -2.10
CA LEU A 9 0.46 5.61 -1.28
C LEU A 9 0.37 7.11 -1.05
N LEU A 10 0.57 7.52 0.19
CA LEU A 10 0.61 8.94 0.55
C LEU A 10 2.06 9.40 0.62
N SER A 11 2.39 10.40 -0.17
CA SER A 11 3.71 11.03 -0.17
C SER A 11 3.58 12.53 0.14
N THR A 12 4.71 13.22 0.22
CA THR A 12 4.73 14.67 0.42
C THR A 12 4.07 15.42 -0.75
N SER A 13 4.02 14.79 -1.92
CA SER A 13 3.39 15.38 -3.12
C SER A 13 1.90 15.06 -3.23
N GLY A 14 1.33 14.26 -2.32
CA GLY A 14 -0.06 13.84 -2.37
C GLY A 14 -0.19 12.33 -2.47
N VAL A 15 -1.32 11.86 -3.01
CA VAL A 15 -1.61 10.44 -3.13
C VAL A 15 -1.09 9.92 -4.47
N GLU A 16 -0.30 8.85 -4.40
CA GLU A 16 0.20 8.15 -5.58
C GLU A 16 -0.54 6.83 -5.75
N ARG A 17 -0.68 6.39 -6.98
CA ARG A 17 -1.38 5.15 -7.34
C ARG A 17 -0.43 4.22 -8.06
N ILE A 18 -0.35 2.96 -7.60
CA ILE A 18 0.39 1.91 -8.28
C ILE A 18 -0.60 0.86 -8.76
N GLU A 19 -0.64 0.62 -10.06
CA GLU A 19 -1.54 -0.36 -10.65
C GLU A 19 -0.83 -1.69 -10.81
N LEU A 20 -1.46 -2.74 -10.27
CA LEU A 20 -0.98 -4.12 -10.39
C LEU A 20 -2.02 -4.92 -11.17
N LYS A 21 -1.62 -5.46 -12.30
CA LYS A 21 -2.51 -6.28 -13.13
C LYS A 21 -2.37 -7.75 -12.73
N THR A 22 -3.49 -8.44 -12.60
CA THR A 22 -3.50 -9.83 -12.13
C THR A 22 -4.66 -10.60 -12.76
N ASN A 23 -4.49 -11.92 -12.85
CA ASN A 23 -5.57 -12.84 -13.20
C ASN A 23 -6.27 -13.40 -11.95
N GLU A 24 -5.75 -13.09 -10.76
CA GLU A 24 -6.30 -13.55 -9.50
C GLU A 24 -7.55 -12.76 -9.13
N PRO A 25 -8.68 -13.43 -8.85
CA PRO A 25 -9.89 -12.73 -8.40
C PRO A 25 -9.76 -12.16 -6.99
N ASN A 26 -8.82 -12.66 -6.20
CA ASN A 26 -8.63 -12.20 -4.84
C ASN A 26 -7.59 -11.10 -4.78
N CYS A 27 -8.02 -9.89 -5.11
CA CYS A 27 -7.15 -8.72 -5.13
C CYS A 27 -6.65 -8.33 -3.73
N ASP A 28 -7.40 -8.65 -2.68
CA ASP A 28 -6.97 -8.36 -1.30
C ASP A 28 -5.71 -9.13 -0.94
N GLU A 29 -5.61 -10.40 -1.33
CA GLU A 29 -4.42 -11.20 -1.07
C GLU A 29 -3.21 -10.65 -1.84
N LEU A 30 -3.41 -10.24 -3.07
CA LEU A 30 -2.33 -9.64 -3.86
C LEU A 30 -1.85 -8.33 -3.21
N ALA A 31 -2.78 -7.50 -2.77
CA ALA A 31 -2.44 -6.25 -2.09
C ALA A 31 -1.66 -6.49 -0.79
N LYS A 32 -2.09 -7.47 -0.01
CA LYS A 32 -1.40 -7.83 1.23
C LYS A 32 0.00 -8.38 0.97
N ALA A 33 0.15 -9.21 -0.06
CA ALA A 33 1.46 -9.73 -0.44
C ALA A 33 2.38 -8.61 -0.90
N TRP A 34 1.89 -7.69 -1.70
CA TRP A 34 2.65 -6.53 -2.14
C TRP A 34 3.12 -5.70 -0.94
N ARG A 35 2.22 -5.48 0.02
CA ARG A 35 2.52 -4.73 1.25
C ARG A 35 3.65 -5.40 2.03
N GLU A 36 3.61 -6.71 2.21
CA GLU A 36 4.63 -7.44 2.95
C GLU A 36 6.00 -7.38 2.30
N VAL A 37 6.04 -7.39 0.98
CA VAL A 37 7.29 -7.37 0.22
C VAL A 37 7.86 -5.96 0.10
N ASN A 38 7.00 -4.95 -0.08
CA ASN A 38 7.42 -3.60 -0.45
C ASN A 38 7.34 -2.58 0.67
N THR A 39 6.72 -2.92 1.81
CA THR A 39 6.56 -2.00 2.92
C THR A 39 6.99 -2.64 4.22
N LYS A 40 7.24 -1.78 5.22
CA LYS A 40 7.53 -2.18 6.58
C LYS A 40 6.60 -1.44 7.52
N TYR A 41 6.07 -2.15 8.50
CA TYR A 41 5.21 -1.52 9.50
C TYR A 41 6.05 -0.75 10.52
N TYR A 42 5.69 0.49 10.75
CA TYR A 42 6.31 1.33 11.75
C TYR A 42 5.27 1.72 12.80
N ASP A 43 5.58 1.39 14.04
CA ASP A 43 4.75 1.70 15.19
C ASP A 43 5.70 2.12 16.33
N SER A 44 5.73 3.39 16.63
CA SER A 44 6.57 3.96 17.67
C SER A 44 5.71 4.74 18.66
N ARG A 45 6.04 4.63 19.94
CA ARG A 45 5.36 5.37 20.99
C ARG A 45 5.44 6.88 20.81
N ASN A 46 6.47 7.34 20.11
CA ASN A 46 6.68 8.76 19.83
C ASN A 46 6.05 9.21 18.51
N MET A 47 5.47 8.28 17.77
CA MET A 47 4.77 8.60 16.54
C MET A 47 3.34 9.03 16.80
N ASP A 48 2.89 10.03 16.07
CA ASP A 48 1.48 10.36 15.99
C ASP A 48 0.73 9.12 15.47
N PRO A 49 -0.41 8.73 16.08
CA PRO A 49 -1.20 7.60 15.57
C PRO A 49 -1.54 7.69 14.07
N LYS A 50 -1.62 8.90 13.53
CA LYS A 50 -1.84 9.11 12.09
C LYS A 50 -0.65 8.75 11.22
N GLN A 51 0.54 8.65 11.82
CA GLN A 51 1.79 8.33 11.11
C GLN A 51 2.17 6.86 11.23
N GLN A 52 1.46 6.11 12.07
CA GLN A 52 1.68 4.67 12.18
C GLN A 52 1.13 3.95 10.97
N GLY A 53 1.85 2.97 10.48
CA GLY A 53 1.41 2.18 9.34
C GLY A 53 2.55 1.56 8.56
N ASN A 54 2.24 1.14 7.36
CA ASN A 54 3.20 0.50 6.46
C ASN A 54 3.81 1.53 5.52
N TYR A 55 5.13 1.64 5.55
CA TYR A 55 5.88 2.58 4.73
C TYR A 55 6.75 1.85 3.72
N THR A 56 6.82 2.40 2.51
CA THR A 56 7.76 1.91 1.50
C THR A 56 9.19 2.29 1.86
N ARG A 57 10.16 1.75 1.13
CA ARG A 57 11.58 2.02 1.38
C ARG A 57 11.94 3.50 1.21
N ASP A 58 11.20 4.20 0.37
CA ASP A 58 11.39 5.63 0.13
C ASP A 58 10.50 6.51 1.00
N GLY A 59 9.82 5.93 1.99
CA GLY A 59 9.11 6.69 3.01
C GLY A 59 7.67 7.06 2.67
N ARG A 60 7.05 6.41 1.67
CA ARG A 60 5.65 6.65 1.35
C ARG A 60 4.74 5.75 2.18
N LEU A 61 3.70 6.31 2.73
CA LEU A 61 2.74 5.57 3.56
C LEU A 61 1.70 4.89 2.68
N MET A 62 1.54 3.58 2.86
CA MET A 62 0.47 2.83 2.21
C MET A 62 -0.84 3.09 2.95
N ILE A 63 -1.79 3.76 2.31
CA ILE A 63 -3.07 4.11 2.93
C ILE A 63 -4.19 3.15 2.59
N GLY A 64 -4.00 2.29 1.59
CA GLY A 64 -4.99 1.29 1.23
C GLY A 64 -4.83 0.80 -0.19
N TRP A 65 -5.84 0.10 -0.66
CA TRP A 65 -5.90 -0.39 -2.04
C TRP A 65 -7.35 -0.43 -2.52
N ILE A 66 -7.49 -0.42 -3.85
CA ILE A 66 -8.79 -0.52 -4.51
C ILE A 66 -8.71 -1.67 -5.50
N CYS A 67 -9.74 -2.50 -5.55
CA CYS A 67 -9.90 -3.54 -6.55
C CYS A 67 -10.78 -3.03 -7.68
N GLU A 68 -10.25 -3.02 -8.87
CA GLU A 68 -10.99 -2.60 -10.07
C GLU A 68 -11.23 -3.75 -11.04
#